data_0b10b5150e0fe1b02d1d44d77141f6b8
#
_entry.id   0b10b5150e0fe1b02d1d44d77141f6b8
#
_cell.length_a   1.000
_cell.length_b   1.000
_cell.length_c   1.000
_cell.angle_alpha   90.00
_cell.angle_beta   90.00
_cell.angle_gamma   90.00
#
_symmetry.space_group_name_H-M   'P 1'
#
loop_
_entity.id
_entity.type
_entity.pdbx_description
1 polymer ?
#
loop_
_entity_poly.entity_id
_entity_poly.type
_entity_poly.pdbx_seq_one_letter_code
_entity_poly.pdbx_strand_id
1 'polypeptide(L)'
;MMIRAINCIFLIFALIFIFQKTEKEHYYNWDAIPYSMGLHIHEGRSVDEAHYLTYYNLREEVGPRLFQDLCCSGTYRSDQFSSSENLNSMLPMYVSKPGYIFLISAVKNVFNISEYQAMKYISIYAVLLLIILFFVSFFQANGIAQFAWIPLVIAGDILFLGKLMTPDAVTTLIFALGLVLLLSKRLISGYIVLALSMLFRLDMIVAVGLLGLLPLLNQKFIFAAVNSIVFLSIYFIVSSGSDHIGWWAHFYTSVISQQSNLTDFKPEFDFERYLSIVFGNLEWILRDTNYIKWFAMNLILFFTGAYFYQKKKNVFLNTVLMILCVSIIIKFFLFPKVDARIYLSILTPALFIAFFNLSYRKKVES
;
A
#
# COMPACT_ATOMS: atom_id res chain seq x y z
N MET A 1 -11.27 -30.84 -16.12
CA MET A 1 -11.81 -29.78 -16.98
C MET A 1 -12.92 -28.99 -16.27
N MET A 2 -13.94 -29.63 -15.74
CA MET A 2 -15.10 -29.00 -15.07
C MET A 2 -14.72 -28.03 -13.93
N ILE A 3 -13.82 -28.41 -13.00
CA ILE A 3 -13.39 -27.55 -11.88
C ILE A 3 -12.77 -26.23 -12.38
N ARG A 4 -11.94 -26.28 -13.43
CA ARG A 4 -11.34 -25.08 -14.02
C ARG A 4 -12.38 -24.16 -14.66
N ALA A 5 -13.37 -24.71 -15.35
CA ALA A 5 -14.46 -23.93 -15.93
C ALA A 5 -15.28 -23.22 -14.84
N ILE A 6 -15.62 -23.93 -13.76
CA ILE A 6 -16.30 -23.37 -12.59
C ILE A 6 -15.46 -22.24 -11.98
N ASN A 7 -14.15 -22.44 -11.80
CA ASN A 7 -13.26 -21.44 -11.25
C ASN A 7 -13.19 -20.15 -12.11
N CYS A 8 -13.18 -20.29 -13.45
CA CYS A 8 -13.25 -19.14 -14.36
C CYS A 8 -14.59 -18.38 -14.22
N ILE A 9 -15.70 -19.10 -14.06
CA ILE A 9 -17.02 -18.48 -13.83
C ILE A 9 -17.02 -17.67 -12.53
N PHE A 10 -16.48 -18.23 -11.43
CA PHE A 10 -16.32 -17.50 -10.17
C PHE A 10 -15.46 -16.25 -10.31
N LEU A 11 -14.37 -16.31 -11.10
CA LEU A 11 -13.55 -15.13 -11.37
C LEU A 11 -14.37 -14.03 -12.04
N ILE A 12 -15.13 -14.36 -13.11
CA ILE A 12 -15.93 -13.37 -13.84
C ILE A 12 -16.94 -12.72 -12.88
N PHE A 13 -17.66 -13.51 -12.08
CA PHE A 13 -18.60 -12.98 -11.09
C PHE A 13 -17.90 -12.09 -10.04
N ALA A 14 -16.74 -12.51 -9.54
CA ALA A 14 -15.99 -11.74 -8.57
C ALA A 14 -15.52 -10.38 -9.15
N LEU A 15 -15.02 -10.37 -10.38
CA LEU A 15 -14.57 -9.13 -11.05
C LEU A 15 -15.74 -8.18 -11.27
N ILE A 16 -16.89 -8.68 -11.75
CA ILE A 16 -18.10 -7.85 -11.93
C ILE A 16 -18.58 -7.31 -10.59
N PHE A 17 -18.70 -8.19 -9.57
CA PHE A 17 -19.16 -7.80 -8.23
C PHE A 17 -18.25 -6.74 -7.60
N ILE A 18 -16.92 -6.97 -7.63
CA ILE A 18 -15.95 -6.03 -7.05
C ILE A 18 -16.00 -4.70 -7.80
N PHE A 19 -16.03 -4.71 -9.14
CA PHE A 19 -16.15 -3.49 -9.92
C PHE A 19 -17.40 -2.68 -9.54
N GLN A 20 -18.58 -3.31 -9.56
CA GLN A 20 -19.84 -2.64 -9.23
C GLN A 20 -19.86 -2.11 -7.79
N LYS A 21 -19.33 -2.91 -6.85
CA LYS A 21 -19.32 -2.55 -5.43
C LYS A 21 -18.34 -1.41 -5.15
N THR A 22 -17.15 -1.44 -5.73
CA THR A 22 -16.14 -0.37 -5.55
C THR A 22 -16.56 0.91 -6.28
N GLU A 23 -17.15 0.78 -7.45
CA GLU A 23 -17.64 1.93 -8.22
C GLU A 23 -18.78 2.65 -7.49
N LYS A 24 -19.75 1.91 -6.96
CA LYS A 24 -20.91 2.45 -6.26
C LYS A 24 -20.61 2.98 -4.85
N GLU A 25 -19.72 2.31 -4.11
CA GLU A 25 -19.40 2.60 -2.71
C GLU A 25 -17.99 3.21 -2.58
N HIS A 26 -17.57 3.98 -3.55
CA HIS A 26 -16.26 4.60 -3.52
C HIS A 26 -16.12 5.57 -2.36
N TYR A 27 -14.96 5.57 -1.70
CA TYR A 27 -14.67 6.39 -0.53
C TYR A 27 -13.75 7.55 -0.91
N TYR A 28 -14.33 8.74 -1.03
CA TYR A 28 -13.56 9.98 -1.18
C TYR A 28 -12.95 10.32 0.16
N ASN A 29 -11.66 10.05 0.31
CA ASN A 29 -10.90 10.38 1.50
C ASN A 29 -10.14 11.70 1.32
N TRP A 30 -9.84 12.37 2.43
CA TRP A 30 -9.16 13.66 2.42
C TRP A 30 -7.80 13.62 1.72
N ASP A 31 -7.08 12.49 1.76
CA ASP A 31 -5.76 12.33 1.12
C ASP A 31 -5.80 12.60 -0.40
N ALA A 32 -6.97 12.50 -1.04
CA ALA A 32 -7.11 12.81 -2.48
C ALA A 32 -6.84 14.29 -2.79
N ILE A 33 -7.12 15.19 -1.84
CA ILE A 33 -6.95 16.64 -2.00
C ILE A 33 -5.47 17.01 -2.23
N PRO A 34 -4.52 16.66 -1.33
CA PRO A 34 -3.12 16.96 -1.58
C PRO A 34 -2.50 16.21 -2.78
N TYR A 35 -3.03 15.05 -3.18
CA TYR A 35 -2.60 14.42 -4.44
C TYR A 35 -3.07 15.23 -5.66
N SER A 36 -4.29 15.75 -5.65
CA SER A 36 -4.79 16.65 -6.71
C SER A 36 -3.95 17.93 -6.80
N MET A 37 -3.70 18.60 -5.66
CA MET A 37 -2.87 19.81 -5.66
C MET A 37 -1.44 19.53 -6.13
N GLY A 38 -0.82 18.44 -5.65
CA GLY A 38 0.51 18.03 -6.08
C GLY A 38 0.60 17.74 -7.58
N LEU A 39 -0.47 17.18 -8.17
CA LEU A 39 -0.58 16.99 -9.61
C LEU A 39 -0.61 18.33 -10.36
N HIS A 40 -1.44 19.29 -9.94
CA HIS A 40 -1.55 20.59 -10.59
C HIS A 40 -0.23 21.38 -10.52
N ILE A 41 0.49 21.32 -9.40
CA ILE A 41 1.84 21.91 -9.29
C ILE A 41 2.82 21.20 -10.22
N HIS A 42 2.76 19.88 -10.33
CA HIS A 42 3.59 19.13 -11.28
C HIS A 42 3.27 19.48 -12.75
N GLU A 43 2.02 19.86 -13.06
CA GLU A 43 1.60 20.38 -14.35
C GLU A 43 2.01 21.86 -14.60
N GLY A 44 2.75 22.49 -13.66
CA GLY A 44 3.29 23.83 -13.79
C GLY A 44 2.36 24.96 -13.36
N ARG A 45 1.29 24.67 -12.60
CA ARG A 45 0.40 25.67 -12.03
C ARG A 45 1.04 26.35 -10.83
N SER A 46 0.69 27.62 -10.61
CA SER A 46 1.05 28.32 -9.35
C SER A 46 0.34 27.66 -8.15
N VAL A 47 0.86 27.90 -6.94
CA VAL A 47 0.30 27.33 -5.69
C VAL A 47 -1.17 27.73 -5.54
N ASP A 48 -1.52 29.00 -5.78
CA ASP A 48 -2.89 29.49 -5.66
C ASP A 48 -3.83 28.90 -6.72
N GLU A 49 -3.36 28.80 -7.97
CA GLU A 49 -4.12 28.20 -9.07
C GLU A 49 -4.33 26.70 -8.83
N ALA A 50 -3.30 25.98 -8.38
CA ALA A 50 -3.38 24.56 -8.04
C ALA A 50 -4.37 24.32 -6.90
N HIS A 51 -4.33 25.14 -5.86
CA HIS A 51 -5.26 25.08 -4.73
C HIS A 51 -6.71 25.33 -5.20
N TYR A 52 -6.94 26.39 -5.97
CA TYR A 52 -8.26 26.70 -6.51
C TYR A 52 -8.81 25.54 -7.37
N LEU A 53 -8.03 25.02 -8.31
CA LEU A 53 -8.43 23.92 -9.18
C LEU A 53 -8.73 22.65 -8.40
N THR A 54 -7.92 22.33 -7.38
CA THR A 54 -8.12 21.18 -6.51
C THR A 54 -9.50 21.19 -5.87
N TYR A 55 -9.88 22.28 -5.22
CA TYR A 55 -11.16 22.34 -4.53
C TYR A 55 -12.34 22.58 -5.49
N TYR A 56 -12.11 23.27 -6.61
CA TYR A 56 -13.12 23.42 -7.65
C TYR A 56 -13.49 22.06 -8.26
N ASN A 57 -12.49 21.28 -8.70
CA ASN A 57 -12.71 19.94 -9.27
C ASN A 57 -13.30 18.97 -8.24
N LEU A 58 -12.88 19.05 -6.97
CA LEU A 58 -13.49 18.26 -5.90
C LEU A 58 -14.98 18.54 -5.76
N ARG A 59 -15.36 19.82 -5.77
CA ARG A 59 -16.76 20.24 -5.62
C ARG A 59 -17.64 19.73 -6.76
N GLU A 60 -17.13 19.78 -7.98
CA GLU A 60 -17.83 19.24 -9.16
C GLU A 60 -17.98 17.73 -9.10
N GLU A 61 -17.00 17.02 -8.52
CA GLU A 61 -16.97 15.56 -8.46
C GLU A 61 -17.89 14.98 -7.36
N VAL A 62 -17.91 15.56 -6.15
CA VAL A 62 -18.50 14.90 -4.96
C VAL A 62 -19.85 15.48 -4.52
N GLY A 63 -20.26 16.61 -5.05
CA GLY A 63 -21.47 17.31 -4.63
C GLY A 63 -21.36 18.03 -3.27
N PRO A 64 -22.35 18.88 -2.92
CA PRO A 64 -22.20 19.87 -1.85
C PRO A 64 -21.96 19.30 -0.44
N ARG A 65 -22.68 18.23 -0.08
CA ARG A 65 -22.60 17.68 1.28
C ARG A 65 -21.23 17.04 1.55
N LEU A 66 -20.77 16.20 0.64
CA LEU A 66 -19.48 15.52 0.81
C LEU A 66 -18.33 16.53 0.63
N PHE A 67 -18.47 17.52 -0.25
CA PHE A 67 -17.53 18.61 -0.34
C PHE A 67 -17.36 19.31 1.01
N GLN A 68 -18.47 19.70 1.67
CA GLN A 68 -18.44 20.34 2.98
C GLN A 68 -17.74 19.49 4.04
N ASP A 69 -17.96 18.17 4.02
CA ASP A 69 -17.29 17.25 4.93
C ASP A 69 -15.77 17.17 4.67
N LEU A 70 -15.36 17.20 3.42
CA LEU A 70 -13.95 17.09 3.03
C LEU A 70 -13.16 18.38 3.20
N CYS A 71 -13.77 19.55 2.88
CA CYS A 71 -13.09 20.84 2.96
C CYS A 71 -13.14 21.48 4.34
N CYS A 72 -14.22 21.25 5.10
CA CYS A 72 -14.60 22.19 6.14
C CYS A 72 -14.96 21.52 7.48
N SER A 73 -14.89 20.20 7.59
CA SER A 73 -15.14 19.51 8.86
C SER A 73 -13.93 19.58 9.79
N GLY A 74 -14.06 20.41 10.84
CA GLY A 74 -13.00 20.64 11.82
C GLY A 74 -11.96 21.67 11.38
N THR A 75 -11.20 22.18 12.35
CA THR A 75 -10.24 23.27 12.17
C THR A 75 -9.20 22.97 11.11
N TYR A 76 -8.58 21.79 11.17
CA TYR A 76 -7.53 21.41 10.23
C TYR A 76 -7.97 21.49 8.76
N ARG A 77 -9.12 20.88 8.42
CA ARG A 77 -9.60 20.89 7.03
C ARG A 77 -10.00 22.28 6.56
N SER A 78 -10.62 23.06 7.45
CA SER A 78 -10.95 24.47 7.18
C SER A 78 -9.71 25.31 6.94
N ASP A 79 -8.64 25.11 7.71
CA ASP A 79 -7.37 25.81 7.55
C ASP A 79 -6.71 25.46 6.19
N GLN A 80 -6.77 24.19 5.78
CA GLN A 80 -6.25 23.75 4.48
C GLN A 80 -7.06 24.31 3.31
N PHE A 81 -8.39 24.43 3.47
CA PHE A 81 -9.27 24.99 2.45
C PHE A 81 -9.11 26.51 2.31
N SER A 82 -8.90 27.22 3.42
CA SER A 82 -8.80 28.68 3.44
C SER A 82 -7.44 29.25 3.01
N SER A 83 -6.38 28.40 2.98
CA SER A 83 -5.02 28.84 2.69
C SER A 83 -4.29 27.86 1.76
N SER A 84 -3.93 28.36 0.59
CA SER A 84 -3.09 27.63 -0.37
C SER A 84 -1.71 27.28 0.18
N GLU A 85 -1.14 28.17 1.02
CA GLU A 85 0.15 27.95 1.69
C GLU A 85 0.09 26.80 2.70
N ASN A 86 -1.00 26.71 3.47
CA ASN A 86 -1.20 25.62 4.42
C ASN A 86 -1.21 24.26 3.70
N LEU A 87 -2.05 24.12 2.66
CA LEU A 87 -2.12 22.89 1.90
C LEU A 87 -0.80 22.59 1.18
N ASN A 88 -0.14 23.61 0.63
CA ASN A 88 1.16 23.46 -0.02
C ASN A 88 2.23 22.95 0.96
N SER A 89 2.22 23.41 2.21
CA SER A 89 3.17 22.96 3.24
C SER A 89 3.07 21.46 3.55
N MET A 90 1.91 20.84 3.26
CA MET A 90 1.67 19.40 3.45
C MET A 90 2.16 18.55 2.27
N LEU A 91 2.33 19.12 1.09
CA LEU A 91 2.61 18.38 -0.14
C LEU A 91 3.87 17.49 -0.09
N PRO A 92 4.96 17.86 0.60
CA PRO A 92 6.14 16.98 0.71
C PRO A 92 5.83 15.55 1.16
N MET A 93 4.80 15.35 2.00
CA MET A 93 4.37 14.02 2.44
C MET A 93 3.60 13.24 1.36
N TYR A 94 3.05 13.92 0.35
CA TYR A 94 2.20 13.32 -0.70
C TYR A 94 2.96 13.18 -2.02
N VAL A 95 3.72 14.20 -2.44
CA VAL A 95 4.52 14.15 -3.67
C VAL A 95 5.73 13.21 -3.57
N SER A 96 6.07 12.76 -2.37
CA SER A 96 7.01 11.64 -2.13
C SER A 96 6.55 10.30 -2.73
N LYS A 97 5.46 10.32 -3.52
CA LYS A 97 4.92 9.16 -4.25
C LYS A 97 4.86 9.48 -5.76
N PRO A 98 6.02 9.75 -6.41
CA PRO A 98 6.06 10.25 -7.79
C PRO A 98 5.41 9.31 -8.79
N GLY A 99 5.50 8.00 -8.58
CA GLY A 99 4.82 7.01 -9.42
C GLY A 99 3.30 7.15 -9.40
N TYR A 100 2.72 7.52 -8.25
CA TYR A 100 1.28 7.72 -8.14
C TYR A 100 0.84 9.02 -8.83
N ILE A 101 1.55 10.13 -8.61
CA ILE A 101 1.27 11.41 -9.29
C ILE A 101 1.36 11.25 -10.81
N PHE A 102 2.44 10.59 -11.29
CA PHE A 102 2.58 10.29 -12.72
C PHE A 102 1.43 9.44 -13.26
N LEU A 103 1.00 8.41 -12.53
CA LEU A 103 -0.09 7.53 -12.96
C LEU A 103 -1.42 8.27 -13.01
N ILE A 104 -1.72 9.16 -12.03
CA ILE A 104 -2.91 10.01 -12.05
C ILE A 104 -2.89 10.89 -13.30
N SER A 105 -1.76 11.58 -13.57
CA SER A 105 -1.60 12.41 -14.77
C SER A 105 -1.83 11.62 -16.06
N ALA A 106 -1.22 10.45 -16.18
CA ALA A 106 -1.35 9.60 -17.37
C ALA A 106 -2.81 9.15 -17.59
N VAL A 107 -3.49 8.66 -16.55
CA VAL A 107 -4.88 8.19 -16.65
C VAL A 107 -5.83 9.36 -16.95
N LYS A 108 -5.68 10.49 -16.24
CA LYS A 108 -6.45 11.74 -16.48
C LYS A 108 -6.36 12.15 -17.94
N ASN A 109 -5.15 12.22 -18.50
CA ASN A 109 -4.92 12.72 -19.86
C ASN A 109 -5.36 11.71 -20.93
N VAL A 110 -5.12 10.41 -20.74
CA VAL A 110 -5.50 9.36 -21.72
C VAL A 110 -7.02 9.23 -21.83
N PHE A 111 -7.74 9.30 -20.71
CA PHE A 111 -9.19 9.09 -20.68
C PHE A 111 -9.99 10.40 -20.65
N ASN A 112 -9.33 11.57 -20.59
CA ASN A 112 -9.94 12.88 -20.49
C ASN A 112 -10.98 12.97 -19.35
N ILE A 113 -10.58 12.56 -18.16
CA ILE A 113 -11.38 12.53 -16.92
C ILE A 113 -10.77 13.41 -15.85
N SER A 114 -11.51 13.69 -14.76
CA SER A 114 -10.96 14.42 -13.61
C SER A 114 -9.85 13.62 -12.91
N GLU A 115 -8.95 14.30 -12.20
CA GLU A 115 -7.95 13.65 -11.39
C GLU A 115 -8.56 12.78 -10.28
N TYR A 116 -9.71 13.17 -9.74
CA TYR A 116 -10.46 12.39 -8.75
C TYR A 116 -11.00 11.09 -9.35
N GLN A 117 -11.56 11.15 -10.55
CA GLN A 117 -11.97 9.95 -11.31
C GLN A 117 -10.77 9.09 -11.66
N ALA A 118 -9.64 9.69 -12.04
CA ALA A 118 -8.41 8.96 -12.31
C ALA A 118 -7.94 8.18 -11.07
N MET A 119 -7.87 8.81 -9.89
CA MET A 119 -7.52 8.14 -8.62
C MET A 119 -8.48 6.99 -8.30
N LYS A 120 -9.78 7.21 -8.46
CA LYS A 120 -10.82 6.18 -8.28
C LYS A 120 -10.57 4.97 -9.19
N TYR A 121 -10.43 5.18 -10.49
CA TYR A 121 -10.26 4.08 -11.44
C TYR A 121 -8.91 3.39 -11.32
N ILE A 122 -7.82 4.09 -10.97
CA ILE A 122 -6.53 3.48 -10.65
C ILE A 122 -6.70 2.43 -9.55
N SER A 123 -7.39 2.76 -8.46
CA SER A 123 -7.60 1.82 -7.35
C SER A 123 -8.49 0.65 -7.76
N ILE A 124 -9.59 0.89 -8.48
CA ILE A 124 -10.50 -0.15 -8.96
C ILE A 124 -9.74 -1.14 -9.87
N TYR A 125 -9.06 -0.64 -10.90
CA TYR A 125 -8.36 -1.52 -11.84
C TYR A 125 -7.16 -2.21 -11.20
N ALA A 126 -6.46 -1.56 -10.25
CA ALA A 126 -5.39 -2.21 -9.51
C ALA A 126 -5.89 -3.44 -8.74
N VAL A 127 -7.04 -3.36 -8.06
CA VAL A 127 -7.58 -4.53 -7.34
C VAL A 127 -8.12 -5.60 -8.28
N LEU A 128 -8.72 -5.23 -9.41
CA LEU A 128 -9.14 -6.22 -10.42
C LEU A 128 -7.96 -7.00 -10.98
N LEU A 129 -6.87 -6.30 -11.32
CA LEU A 129 -5.63 -6.93 -11.78
C LEU A 129 -4.97 -7.78 -10.68
N LEU A 130 -5.04 -7.35 -9.42
CA LEU A 130 -4.54 -8.12 -8.27
C LEU A 130 -5.31 -9.44 -8.12
N ILE A 131 -6.64 -9.42 -8.27
CA ILE A 131 -7.48 -10.63 -8.25
C ILE A 131 -7.10 -11.56 -9.41
N ILE A 132 -6.91 -11.03 -10.60
CA ILE A 132 -6.45 -11.81 -11.77
C ILE A 132 -5.07 -12.42 -11.50
N LEU A 133 -4.13 -11.65 -10.93
CA LEU A 133 -2.80 -12.14 -10.57
C LEU A 133 -2.88 -13.34 -9.60
N PHE A 134 -3.72 -13.23 -8.56
CA PHE A 134 -3.93 -14.31 -7.60
C PHE A 134 -4.61 -15.51 -8.26
N PHE A 135 -5.66 -15.30 -9.05
CA PHE A 135 -6.32 -16.36 -9.80
C PHE A 135 -5.33 -17.14 -10.68
N VAL A 136 -4.53 -16.44 -11.49
CA VAL A 136 -3.53 -17.07 -12.38
C VAL A 136 -2.50 -17.83 -11.57
N SER A 137 -2.06 -17.29 -10.44
CA SER A 137 -1.08 -17.96 -9.56
C SER A 137 -1.60 -19.29 -8.98
N PHE A 138 -2.90 -19.41 -8.73
CA PHE A 138 -3.51 -20.65 -8.22
C PHE A 138 -4.10 -21.55 -9.31
N PHE A 139 -4.19 -21.09 -10.55
CA PHE A 139 -4.88 -21.81 -11.63
C PHE A 139 -4.30 -23.20 -11.91
N GLN A 140 -2.99 -23.39 -11.66
CA GLN A 140 -2.29 -24.67 -11.86
C GLN A 140 -2.33 -25.58 -10.61
N ALA A 141 -2.94 -25.13 -9.51
CA ALA A 141 -3.09 -25.95 -8.32
C ALA A 141 -4.10 -27.08 -8.55
N ASN A 142 -4.03 -28.15 -7.73
CA ASN A 142 -4.89 -29.30 -7.89
C ASN A 142 -6.21 -29.16 -7.10
N GLY A 143 -7.32 -29.63 -7.68
CA GLY A 143 -8.61 -29.71 -7.01
C GLY A 143 -9.10 -28.38 -6.45
N ILE A 144 -9.56 -28.40 -5.19
CA ILE A 144 -10.12 -27.21 -4.51
C ILE A 144 -9.11 -26.10 -4.26
N ALA A 145 -7.80 -26.40 -4.28
CA ALA A 145 -6.75 -25.41 -4.06
C ALA A 145 -6.72 -24.31 -5.16
N GLN A 146 -7.32 -24.56 -6.33
CA GLN A 146 -7.50 -23.54 -7.37
C GLN A 146 -8.36 -22.34 -6.90
N PHE A 147 -9.22 -22.53 -5.90
CA PHE A 147 -10.10 -21.50 -5.34
C PHE A 147 -9.45 -20.72 -4.18
N ALA A 148 -8.17 -20.98 -3.86
CA ALA A 148 -7.48 -20.30 -2.75
C ALA A 148 -7.41 -18.78 -2.90
N TRP A 149 -7.57 -18.25 -4.11
CA TRP A 149 -7.66 -16.80 -4.35
C TRP A 149 -8.94 -16.19 -3.74
N ILE A 150 -10.04 -16.93 -3.60
CA ILE A 150 -11.31 -16.39 -3.05
C ILE A 150 -11.15 -15.98 -1.58
N PRO A 151 -10.76 -16.89 -0.64
CA PRO A 151 -10.54 -16.49 0.74
C PRO A 151 -9.42 -15.43 0.87
N LEU A 152 -8.44 -15.40 -0.04
CA LEU A 152 -7.41 -14.38 -0.07
C LEU A 152 -7.99 -13.00 -0.41
N VAL A 153 -8.94 -12.89 -1.36
CA VAL A 153 -9.63 -11.63 -1.69
C VAL A 153 -10.38 -11.09 -0.47
N ILE A 154 -11.03 -11.97 0.30
CA ILE A 154 -11.78 -11.60 1.50
C ILE A 154 -10.83 -11.23 2.65
N ALA A 155 -9.88 -12.11 2.97
CA ALA A 155 -8.96 -11.91 4.09
C ALA A 155 -7.95 -10.77 3.84
N GLY A 156 -7.61 -10.51 2.58
CA GLY A 156 -6.73 -9.40 2.17
C GLY A 156 -7.42 -8.05 2.08
N ASP A 157 -8.71 -7.97 2.40
CA ASP A 157 -9.53 -6.75 2.36
C ASP A 157 -9.44 -5.99 1.02
N ILE A 158 -9.39 -6.76 -0.08
CA ILE A 158 -9.16 -6.23 -1.42
C ILE A 158 -10.28 -5.29 -1.86
N LEU A 159 -11.52 -5.55 -1.43
CA LEU A 159 -12.66 -4.65 -1.69
C LEU A 159 -12.43 -3.27 -1.07
N PHE A 160 -11.90 -3.21 0.16
CA PHE A 160 -11.58 -1.95 0.82
C PHE A 160 -10.48 -1.19 0.07
N LEU A 161 -9.40 -1.88 -0.32
CA LEU A 161 -8.33 -1.25 -1.14
C LEU A 161 -8.87 -0.62 -2.43
N GLY A 162 -9.83 -1.28 -3.10
CA GLY A 162 -10.44 -0.77 -4.34
C GLY A 162 -11.31 0.47 -4.14
N LYS A 163 -11.78 0.73 -2.92
CA LYS A 163 -12.60 1.92 -2.60
C LYS A 163 -11.77 3.16 -2.27
N LEU A 164 -10.47 3.02 -2.01
CA LEU A 164 -9.60 4.12 -1.59
C LEU A 164 -9.08 4.92 -2.79
N MET A 165 -8.95 6.25 -2.62
CA MET A 165 -8.30 7.15 -3.59
C MET A 165 -6.83 7.41 -3.19
N THR A 166 -6.10 6.33 -2.94
CA THR A 166 -4.72 6.37 -2.44
C THR A 166 -3.85 5.37 -3.20
N PRO A 167 -2.52 5.47 -3.14
CA PRO A 167 -1.63 4.55 -3.84
C PRO A 167 -1.66 3.10 -3.31
N ASP A 168 -2.41 2.81 -2.24
CA ASP A 168 -2.38 1.53 -1.55
C ASP A 168 -2.69 0.33 -2.45
N ALA A 169 -3.75 0.43 -3.28
CA ALA A 169 -4.16 -0.64 -4.19
C ALA A 169 -3.09 -0.95 -5.25
N VAL A 170 -2.58 0.10 -5.92
CA VAL A 170 -1.56 -0.07 -6.96
C VAL A 170 -0.22 -0.53 -6.36
N THR A 171 0.14 -0.05 -5.17
CA THR A 171 1.33 -0.53 -4.45
C THR A 171 1.22 -2.02 -4.15
N THR A 172 0.05 -2.47 -3.65
CA THR A 172 -0.21 -3.88 -3.34
C THR A 172 -0.09 -4.74 -4.60
N LEU A 173 -0.63 -4.30 -5.73
CA LEU A 173 -0.53 -5.00 -7.01
C LEU A 173 0.92 -5.14 -7.46
N ILE A 174 1.67 -4.03 -7.51
CA ILE A 174 3.06 -4.02 -7.97
C ILE A 174 3.92 -4.89 -7.04
N PHE A 175 3.75 -4.76 -5.73
CA PHE A 175 4.50 -5.54 -4.76
C PHE A 175 4.18 -7.03 -4.87
N ALA A 176 2.89 -7.42 -4.98
CA ALA A 176 2.49 -8.81 -5.21
C ALA A 176 3.06 -9.38 -6.52
N LEU A 177 3.05 -8.60 -7.61
CA LEU A 177 3.66 -8.99 -8.89
C LEU A 177 5.16 -9.24 -8.74
N GLY A 178 5.87 -8.36 -8.04
CA GLY A 178 7.30 -8.55 -7.73
C GLY A 178 7.56 -9.87 -6.99
N LEU A 179 6.73 -10.20 -6.00
CA LEU A 179 6.82 -11.48 -5.29
C LEU A 179 6.52 -12.67 -6.20
N VAL A 180 5.49 -12.61 -7.04
CA VAL A 180 5.18 -13.68 -8.01
C VAL A 180 6.35 -13.93 -8.96
N LEU A 181 7.03 -12.87 -9.42
CA LEU A 181 8.23 -12.99 -10.24
C LEU A 181 9.39 -13.64 -9.48
N LEU A 182 9.62 -13.28 -8.22
CA LEU A 182 10.62 -13.92 -7.36
C LEU A 182 10.33 -15.43 -7.19
N LEU A 183 9.06 -15.78 -6.91
CA LEU A 183 8.60 -17.17 -6.78
C LEU A 183 8.80 -17.96 -8.09
N SER A 184 8.64 -17.29 -9.23
CA SER A 184 8.88 -17.85 -10.56
C SER A 184 10.37 -17.90 -10.94
N LYS A 185 11.28 -17.66 -9.97
CA LYS A 185 12.74 -17.63 -10.15
C LYS A 185 13.24 -16.54 -11.12
N ARG A 186 12.42 -15.55 -11.45
CA ARG A 186 12.78 -14.38 -12.25
C ARG A 186 13.33 -13.29 -11.33
N LEU A 187 14.50 -13.54 -10.73
CA LEU A 187 15.04 -12.74 -9.63
C LEU A 187 15.21 -11.25 -10.02
N ILE A 188 15.88 -10.96 -11.14
CA ILE A 188 16.16 -9.57 -11.55
C ILE A 188 14.85 -8.81 -11.77
N SER A 189 13.93 -9.36 -12.59
CA SER A 189 12.63 -8.73 -12.84
C SER A 189 11.82 -8.57 -11.56
N GLY A 190 11.87 -9.55 -10.65
CA GLY A 190 11.20 -9.48 -9.36
C GLY A 190 11.72 -8.32 -8.50
N TYR A 191 13.02 -8.15 -8.38
CA TYR A 191 13.61 -7.04 -7.60
C TYR A 191 13.38 -5.67 -8.26
N ILE A 192 13.40 -5.57 -9.59
CA ILE A 192 13.03 -4.34 -10.30
C ILE A 192 11.58 -3.94 -9.98
N VAL A 193 10.65 -4.89 -10.09
CA VAL A 193 9.23 -4.62 -9.80
C VAL A 193 9.00 -4.30 -8.32
N LEU A 194 9.70 -4.96 -7.39
CA LEU A 194 9.68 -4.59 -5.97
C LEU A 194 10.19 -3.16 -5.76
N ALA A 195 11.30 -2.77 -6.41
CA ALA A 195 11.81 -1.41 -6.36
C ALA A 195 10.80 -0.37 -6.87
N LEU A 196 10.07 -0.68 -7.96
CA LEU A 196 9.02 0.19 -8.47
C LEU A 196 7.90 0.45 -7.45
N SER A 197 7.59 -0.50 -6.55
CA SER A 197 6.57 -0.28 -5.51
C SER A 197 6.91 0.89 -4.58
N MET A 198 8.21 1.20 -4.40
CA MET A 198 8.68 2.32 -3.58
C MET A 198 8.32 3.69 -4.19
N LEU A 199 8.18 3.79 -5.53
CA LEU A 199 7.74 5.03 -6.18
C LEU A 199 6.27 5.35 -5.91
N PHE A 200 5.48 4.37 -5.48
CA PHE A 200 4.09 4.54 -5.08
C PHE A 200 3.94 4.68 -3.56
N ARG A 201 4.81 4.04 -2.78
CA ARG A 201 4.85 4.18 -1.32
C ARG A 201 6.28 4.00 -0.82
N LEU A 202 6.89 5.10 -0.38
CA LEU A 202 8.28 5.11 0.05
C LEU A 202 8.55 4.22 1.28
N ASP A 203 7.54 4.05 2.14
CA ASP A 203 7.58 3.19 3.32
C ASP A 203 7.67 1.68 3.00
N MET A 204 7.49 1.29 1.73
CA MET A 204 7.78 -0.06 1.25
C MET A 204 9.26 -0.43 1.34
N ILE A 205 10.17 0.55 1.54
CA ILE A 205 11.61 0.32 1.75
C ILE A 205 11.87 -0.74 2.83
N VAL A 206 11.03 -0.83 3.87
CA VAL A 206 11.19 -1.82 4.94
C VAL A 206 11.05 -3.24 4.39
N ALA A 207 9.96 -3.52 3.66
CA ALA A 207 9.72 -4.86 3.12
C ALA A 207 10.65 -5.17 1.94
N VAL A 208 10.83 -4.22 1.03
CA VAL A 208 11.69 -4.38 -0.15
C VAL A 208 13.16 -4.52 0.27
N GLY A 209 13.62 -3.73 1.25
CA GLY A 209 14.97 -3.81 1.80
C GLY A 209 15.27 -5.17 2.42
N LEU A 210 14.39 -5.67 3.28
CA LEU A 210 14.55 -6.99 3.88
C LEU A 210 14.50 -8.12 2.84
N LEU A 211 13.60 -8.03 1.85
CA LEU A 211 13.57 -8.98 0.73
C LEU A 211 14.84 -8.90 -0.13
N GLY A 212 15.43 -7.71 -0.27
CA GLY A 212 16.68 -7.49 -0.98
C GLY A 212 17.88 -8.24 -0.38
N LEU A 213 17.79 -8.63 0.90
CA LEU A 213 18.79 -9.43 1.59
C LEU A 213 18.63 -10.96 1.38
N LEU A 214 17.50 -11.42 0.81
CA LEU A 214 17.28 -12.86 0.54
C LEU A 214 18.44 -13.56 -0.21
N PRO A 215 19.14 -12.91 -1.17
CA PRO A 215 20.28 -13.53 -1.85
C PRO A 215 21.40 -13.97 -0.92
N LEU A 216 21.53 -13.37 0.29
CA LEU A 216 22.52 -13.77 1.29
C LEU A 216 22.35 -15.22 1.73
N LEU A 217 21.13 -15.74 1.78
CA LEU A 217 20.86 -17.14 2.12
C LEU A 217 21.52 -18.13 1.16
N ASN A 218 21.83 -17.69 -0.06
CA ASN A 218 22.52 -18.46 -1.08
C ASN A 218 23.95 -17.93 -1.34
N GLN A 219 24.54 -17.20 -0.39
CA GLN A 219 25.88 -16.62 -0.44
C GLN A 219 26.11 -15.68 -1.64
N LYS A 220 25.03 -15.07 -2.18
CA LYS A 220 25.11 -14.11 -3.28
C LYS A 220 25.28 -12.67 -2.75
N PHE A 221 26.40 -12.41 -2.08
CA PHE A 221 26.67 -11.16 -1.39
C PHE A 221 26.63 -9.94 -2.30
N ILE A 222 27.25 -10.02 -3.49
CA ILE A 222 27.26 -8.91 -4.46
C ILE A 222 25.84 -8.56 -4.88
N PHE A 223 24.98 -9.55 -5.14
CA PHE A 223 23.62 -9.30 -5.58
C PHE A 223 22.77 -8.67 -4.46
N ALA A 224 22.96 -9.09 -3.21
CA ALA A 224 22.32 -8.46 -2.06
C ALA A 224 22.80 -7.01 -1.86
N ALA A 225 24.10 -6.75 -2.02
CA ALA A 225 24.66 -5.41 -1.93
C ALA A 225 24.12 -4.48 -3.02
N VAL A 226 24.05 -4.95 -4.27
CA VAL A 226 23.46 -4.19 -5.39
C VAL A 226 22.01 -3.85 -5.13
N ASN A 227 21.20 -4.82 -4.67
CA ASN A 227 19.79 -4.56 -4.30
C ASN A 227 19.70 -3.49 -3.20
N SER A 228 20.50 -3.60 -2.15
CA SER A 228 20.50 -2.64 -1.03
C SER A 228 20.87 -1.24 -1.51
N ILE A 229 21.91 -1.11 -2.35
CA ILE A 229 22.33 0.18 -2.94
C ILE A 229 21.19 0.77 -3.78
N VAL A 230 20.58 -0.03 -4.66
CA VAL A 230 19.48 0.45 -5.53
C VAL A 230 18.30 0.93 -4.70
N PHE A 231 17.87 0.16 -3.69
CA PHE A 231 16.70 0.51 -2.88
C PHE A 231 16.96 1.75 -2.02
N LEU A 232 18.15 1.85 -1.40
CA LEU A 232 18.52 3.04 -0.65
C LEU A 232 18.65 4.26 -1.56
N SER A 233 19.22 4.11 -2.78
CA SER A 233 19.29 5.20 -3.75
C SER A 233 17.92 5.72 -4.15
N ILE A 234 16.95 4.83 -4.45
CA ILE A 234 15.56 5.21 -4.73
C ILE A 234 14.96 5.96 -3.55
N TYR A 235 15.14 5.44 -2.32
CA TYR A 235 14.63 6.08 -1.11
C TYR A 235 15.18 7.51 -0.97
N PHE A 236 16.50 7.69 -1.07
CA PHE A 236 17.12 9.01 -0.90
C PHE A 236 16.77 9.97 -2.03
N ILE A 237 16.75 9.51 -3.29
CA ILE A 237 16.38 10.35 -4.44
C ILE A 237 14.94 10.85 -4.31
N VAL A 238 13.99 9.95 -3.98
CA VAL A 238 12.57 10.32 -3.84
C VAL A 238 12.36 11.21 -2.62
N SER A 239 12.98 10.87 -1.48
CA SER A 239 12.85 11.65 -0.25
C SER A 239 13.43 13.07 -0.40
N SER A 240 14.62 13.21 -1.00
CA SER A 240 15.24 14.50 -1.24
C SER A 240 14.51 15.31 -2.32
N GLY A 241 14.06 14.66 -3.40
CA GLY A 241 13.36 15.33 -4.50
C GLY A 241 11.94 15.79 -4.14
N SER A 242 11.39 15.33 -3.02
CA SER A 242 10.07 15.74 -2.51
C SER A 242 10.15 16.75 -1.37
N ASP A 243 11.31 17.20 -0.97
CA ASP A 243 11.53 18.05 0.23
C ASP A 243 10.85 17.49 1.48
N HIS A 244 10.87 16.15 1.63
CA HIS A 244 10.17 15.47 2.70
C HIS A 244 10.61 16.00 4.08
N ILE A 245 9.62 16.39 4.91
CA ILE A 245 9.82 17.05 6.22
C ILE A 245 10.59 16.22 7.27
N GLY A 246 11.03 15.02 6.90
CA GLY A 246 11.69 14.07 7.80
C GLY A 246 10.72 13.16 8.55
N TRP A 247 11.26 12.01 9.01
CA TRP A 247 10.47 10.98 9.66
C TRP A 247 9.75 11.47 10.92
N TRP A 248 10.46 12.19 11.80
CA TRP A 248 9.89 12.61 13.09
C TRP A 248 8.81 13.67 12.94
N ALA A 249 9.00 14.66 12.09
CA ALA A 249 7.99 15.68 11.82
C ALA A 249 6.74 15.07 11.17
N HIS A 250 6.91 14.13 10.23
CA HIS A 250 5.80 13.40 9.63
C HIS A 250 5.06 12.52 10.67
N PHE A 251 5.79 11.80 11.51
CA PHE A 251 5.22 11.03 12.63
C PHE A 251 4.44 11.94 13.56
N TYR A 252 5.04 13.06 13.97
CA TYR A 252 4.43 14.00 14.92
C TYR A 252 3.09 14.52 14.42
N THR A 253 3.05 15.06 13.20
CA THR A 253 1.80 15.63 12.64
C THR A 253 0.74 14.58 12.36
N SER A 254 1.14 13.33 12.04
CA SER A 254 0.19 12.26 11.69
C SER A 254 -0.35 11.47 12.88
N VAL A 255 0.35 11.45 14.01
CA VAL A 255 0.04 10.55 15.14
C VAL A 255 -0.08 11.29 16.46
N ILE A 256 0.68 12.38 16.67
CA ILE A 256 0.70 13.10 17.95
C ILE A 256 -0.26 14.30 17.94
N SER A 257 -0.04 15.23 17.02
CA SER A 257 -0.82 16.46 16.94
C SER A 257 -0.79 16.99 15.51
N GLN A 258 -1.94 16.96 14.85
CA GLN A 258 -2.12 17.45 13.49
C GLN A 258 -1.82 18.95 13.42
N GLN A 259 -0.96 19.34 12.47
CA GLN A 259 -0.55 20.72 12.24
C GLN A 259 -1.18 21.24 10.95
N SER A 260 -1.69 22.46 10.95
CA SER A 260 -2.27 23.07 9.76
C SER A 260 -1.23 23.61 8.79
N ASN A 261 -0.04 24.00 9.29
CA ASN A 261 1.09 24.47 8.47
C ASN A 261 2.38 23.78 8.89
N LEU A 262 3.16 23.28 7.92
CA LEU A 262 4.40 22.54 8.14
C LEU A 262 5.64 23.28 7.64
N THR A 263 5.55 24.53 7.18
CA THR A 263 6.67 25.25 6.53
C THR A 263 7.94 25.26 7.37
N ASP A 264 7.85 25.58 8.66
CA ASP A 264 8.99 25.59 9.58
C ASP A 264 8.83 24.57 10.72
N PHE A 265 8.00 23.57 10.51
CA PHE A 265 7.69 22.59 11.55
C PHE A 265 8.82 21.59 11.74
N LYS A 266 9.64 21.79 12.79
CA LYS A 266 10.79 20.94 13.16
C LYS A 266 10.69 20.56 14.64
N PRO A 267 9.77 19.67 15.03
CA PRO A 267 9.63 19.28 16.43
C PRO A 267 10.89 18.57 16.94
N GLU A 268 11.29 18.87 18.16
CA GLU A 268 12.36 18.14 18.83
C GLU A 268 11.94 16.69 19.07
N PHE A 269 12.90 15.76 18.88
CA PHE A 269 12.64 14.35 19.11
C PHE A 269 12.53 14.05 20.59
N ASP A 270 11.38 13.51 20.99
CA ASP A 270 11.09 13.09 22.37
C ASP A 270 10.90 11.57 22.41
N PHE A 271 11.88 10.88 22.96
CA PHE A 271 11.89 9.41 23.03
C PHE A 271 10.83 8.86 23.99
N GLU A 272 10.58 9.52 25.12
CA GLU A 272 9.55 9.07 26.08
C GLU A 272 8.16 9.19 25.47
N ARG A 273 7.90 10.31 24.81
CA ARG A 273 6.65 10.54 24.08
C ARG A 273 6.48 9.53 22.93
N TYR A 274 7.54 9.25 22.17
CA TYR A 274 7.50 8.21 21.14
C TYR A 274 7.12 6.86 21.71
N LEU A 275 7.77 6.40 22.78
CA LEU A 275 7.46 5.11 23.42
C LEU A 275 6.04 5.08 23.97
N SER A 276 5.59 6.15 24.64
CA SER A 276 4.22 6.25 25.15
C SER A 276 3.19 6.05 24.05
N ILE A 277 3.41 6.64 22.87
CA ILE A 277 2.51 6.50 21.72
C ILE A 277 2.58 5.08 21.13
N VAL A 278 3.76 4.50 20.98
CA VAL A 278 3.91 3.12 20.48
C VAL A 278 3.13 2.16 21.37
N PHE A 279 3.32 2.24 22.70
CA PHE A 279 2.63 1.35 23.63
C PHE A 279 1.13 1.64 23.73
N GLY A 280 0.72 2.91 23.73
CA GLY A 280 -0.69 3.30 23.75
C GLY A 280 -1.44 2.81 22.49
N ASN A 281 -0.83 2.91 21.32
CA ASN A 281 -1.42 2.40 20.09
C ASN A 281 -1.42 0.87 20.01
N LEU A 282 -0.40 0.20 20.58
CA LEU A 282 -0.40 -1.25 20.72
C LEU A 282 -1.54 -1.71 21.64
N GLU A 283 -1.72 -1.05 22.79
CA GLU A 283 -2.83 -1.33 23.69
C GLU A 283 -4.19 -1.11 23.02
N TRP A 284 -4.34 -0.04 22.24
CA TRP A 284 -5.55 0.18 21.48
C TRP A 284 -5.81 -0.93 20.45
N ILE A 285 -4.81 -1.35 19.66
CA ILE A 285 -4.93 -2.48 18.73
C ILE A 285 -5.43 -3.74 19.44
N LEU A 286 -4.93 -4.02 20.64
CA LEU A 286 -5.30 -5.21 21.40
C LEU A 286 -6.72 -5.13 21.98
N ARG A 287 -7.27 -3.93 22.16
CA ARG A 287 -8.63 -3.70 22.68
C ARG A 287 -9.69 -3.59 21.58
N ASP A 288 -9.34 -3.15 20.39
CA ASP A 288 -10.28 -2.92 19.29
C ASP A 288 -10.39 -4.16 18.40
N THR A 289 -11.62 -4.70 18.30
CA THR A 289 -11.91 -5.91 17.52
C THR A 289 -11.63 -5.75 16.02
N ASN A 290 -11.65 -4.52 15.48
CA ASN A 290 -11.37 -4.28 14.07
C ASN A 290 -9.88 -4.35 13.76
N TYR A 291 -9.01 -3.99 14.69
CA TYR A 291 -7.57 -3.95 14.49
C TYR A 291 -6.85 -5.19 15.00
N ILE A 292 -7.32 -5.81 16.09
CA ILE A 292 -6.71 -7.04 16.64
C ILE A 292 -6.67 -8.17 15.63
N LYS A 293 -7.69 -8.26 14.74
CA LYS A 293 -7.73 -9.30 13.69
C LYS A 293 -6.52 -9.24 12.76
N TRP A 294 -6.07 -8.05 12.36
CA TRP A 294 -4.93 -7.86 11.48
C TRP A 294 -3.61 -8.18 12.18
N PHE A 295 -3.49 -7.75 13.43
CA PHE A 295 -2.33 -8.06 14.25
C PHE A 295 -2.22 -9.56 14.53
N ALA A 296 -3.31 -10.20 14.96
CA ALA A 296 -3.38 -11.64 15.20
C ALA A 296 -3.06 -12.44 13.92
N MET A 297 -3.61 -12.01 12.77
CA MET A 297 -3.34 -12.64 11.49
C MET A 297 -1.85 -12.56 11.14
N ASN A 298 -1.20 -11.41 11.34
CA ASN A 298 0.24 -11.27 11.13
C ASN A 298 1.06 -12.23 12.01
N LEU A 299 0.69 -12.36 13.29
CA LEU A 299 1.36 -13.32 14.21
C LEU A 299 1.14 -14.78 13.78
N ILE A 300 -0.10 -15.14 13.40
CA ILE A 300 -0.42 -16.48 12.90
C ILE A 300 0.41 -16.80 11.65
N LEU A 301 0.53 -15.87 10.72
CA LEU A 301 1.33 -16.03 9.51
C LEU A 301 2.82 -16.21 9.84
N PHE A 302 3.35 -15.40 10.78
CA PHE A 302 4.74 -15.50 11.21
C PHE A 302 5.04 -16.87 11.83
N PHE A 303 4.25 -17.30 12.82
CA PHE A 303 4.44 -18.60 13.47
C PHE A 303 4.21 -19.78 12.52
N THR A 304 3.28 -19.66 11.59
CA THR A 304 3.09 -20.64 10.50
C THR A 304 4.35 -20.74 9.64
N GLY A 305 4.92 -19.62 9.22
CA GLY A 305 6.18 -19.58 8.47
C GLY A 305 7.34 -20.21 9.25
N ALA A 306 7.50 -19.83 10.52
CA ALA A 306 8.55 -20.35 11.40
C ALA A 306 8.44 -21.88 11.64
N TYR A 307 7.22 -22.36 11.90
CA TYR A 307 6.96 -23.80 12.07
C TYR A 307 7.36 -24.61 10.84
N PHE A 308 6.95 -24.15 9.64
CA PHE A 308 7.29 -24.87 8.41
C PHE A 308 8.73 -24.70 7.97
N TYR A 309 9.35 -23.58 8.31
CA TYR A 309 10.80 -23.40 8.15
C TYR A 309 11.58 -24.44 8.96
N GLN A 310 11.24 -24.62 10.24
CA GLN A 310 11.86 -25.65 11.10
C GLN A 310 11.66 -27.07 10.57
N LYS A 311 10.54 -27.35 9.95
CA LYS A 311 10.27 -28.65 9.29
C LYS A 311 10.98 -28.79 7.93
N LYS A 312 11.83 -27.84 7.55
CA LYS A 312 12.55 -27.78 6.24
C LYS A 312 11.63 -27.86 5.02
N LYS A 313 10.34 -27.46 5.18
CA LYS A 313 9.35 -27.45 4.08
C LYS A 313 9.36 -26.08 3.43
N ASN A 314 9.62 -26.03 2.09
CA ASN A 314 9.60 -24.78 1.32
C ASN A 314 10.34 -23.62 2.01
N VAL A 315 11.60 -23.83 2.38
CA VAL A 315 12.41 -22.87 3.16
C VAL A 315 12.34 -21.47 2.59
N PHE A 316 12.46 -21.31 1.28
CA PHE A 316 12.40 -20.00 0.61
C PHE A 316 11.07 -19.29 0.86
N LEU A 317 9.92 -19.95 0.60
CA LEU A 317 8.59 -19.36 0.81
C LEU A 317 8.35 -18.96 2.25
N ASN A 318 8.76 -19.81 3.20
CA ASN A 318 8.59 -19.54 4.62
C ASN A 318 9.49 -18.38 5.08
N THR A 319 10.70 -18.25 4.53
CA THR A 319 11.56 -17.09 4.79
C THR A 319 10.93 -15.82 4.26
N VAL A 320 10.42 -15.82 3.01
CA VAL A 320 9.69 -14.66 2.46
C VAL A 320 8.51 -14.30 3.35
N LEU A 321 7.69 -15.28 3.78
CA LEU A 321 6.55 -15.05 4.66
C LEU A 321 6.96 -14.38 5.99
N MET A 322 7.99 -14.92 6.65
CA MET A 322 8.51 -14.35 7.90
C MET A 322 9.06 -12.93 7.71
N ILE A 323 9.77 -12.67 6.61
CA ILE A 323 10.26 -11.32 6.27
C ILE A 323 9.09 -10.34 6.14
N LEU A 324 8.03 -10.70 5.44
CA LEU A 324 6.85 -9.84 5.29
C LEU A 324 6.19 -9.55 6.64
N CYS A 325 6.04 -10.57 7.48
CA CYS A 325 5.48 -10.39 8.82
C CYS A 325 6.36 -9.49 9.72
N VAL A 326 7.68 -9.69 9.69
CA VAL A 326 8.64 -8.84 10.41
C VAL A 326 8.61 -7.40 9.86
N SER A 327 8.45 -7.22 8.54
CA SER A 327 8.31 -5.90 7.92
C SER A 327 7.11 -5.14 8.45
N ILE A 328 5.98 -5.80 8.69
CA ILE A 328 4.78 -5.19 9.28
C ILE A 328 5.07 -4.72 10.71
N ILE A 329 5.77 -5.53 11.51
CA ILE A 329 6.14 -5.19 12.88
C ILE A 329 7.11 -3.99 12.90
N ILE A 330 8.17 -4.01 12.07
CA ILE A 330 9.11 -2.90 11.96
C ILE A 330 8.38 -1.62 11.53
N LYS A 331 7.50 -1.74 10.53
CA LYS A 331 6.71 -0.61 10.04
C LYS A 331 5.81 -0.03 11.13
N PHE A 332 5.20 -0.87 11.97
CA PHE A 332 4.44 -0.42 13.13
C PHE A 332 5.30 0.38 14.11
N PHE A 333 6.49 -0.11 14.44
CA PHE A 333 7.40 0.64 15.33
C PHE A 333 7.87 1.96 14.69
N LEU A 334 8.13 1.98 13.40
CA LEU A 334 8.50 3.22 12.71
C LEU A 334 7.34 4.22 12.61
N PHE A 335 6.11 3.73 12.50
CA PHE A 335 4.92 4.56 12.32
C PHE A 335 3.69 3.88 12.93
N PRO A 336 3.51 3.96 14.27
CA PRO A 336 2.48 3.23 15.01
C PRO A 336 1.09 3.85 14.82
N LYS A 337 0.64 3.98 13.58
CA LYS A 337 -0.71 4.46 13.27
C LYS A 337 -1.67 3.29 13.25
N VAL A 338 -2.78 3.42 13.96
CA VAL A 338 -3.86 2.44 14.00
C VAL A 338 -4.76 2.65 12.77
N ASP A 339 -4.27 2.22 11.61
CA ASP A 339 -4.97 2.28 10.33
C ASP A 339 -4.56 1.06 9.50
N ALA A 340 -5.50 0.11 9.33
CA ALA A 340 -5.24 -1.16 8.65
C ALA A 340 -4.68 -0.97 7.23
N ARG A 341 -5.13 0.06 6.49
CA ARG A 341 -4.71 0.31 5.10
C ARG A 341 -3.20 0.42 4.94
N ILE A 342 -2.51 0.98 5.97
CA ILE A 342 -1.05 1.18 5.93
C ILE A 342 -0.30 -0.15 5.81
N TYR A 343 -0.85 -1.22 6.38
CA TYR A 343 -0.23 -2.54 6.44
C TYR A 343 -0.70 -3.49 5.35
N LEU A 344 -1.87 -3.24 4.73
CA LEU A 344 -2.48 -4.13 3.72
C LEU A 344 -1.57 -4.34 2.51
N SER A 345 -0.77 -3.36 2.11
CA SER A 345 0.18 -3.50 1.00
C SER A 345 1.25 -4.58 1.24
N ILE A 346 1.50 -4.97 2.48
CA ILE A 346 2.41 -6.06 2.85
C ILE A 346 1.61 -7.30 3.32
N LEU A 347 0.56 -7.10 4.10
CA LEU A 347 -0.22 -8.20 4.70
C LEU A 347 -0.96 -9.02 3.64
N THR A 348 -1.57 -8.38 2.63
CA THR A 348 -2.27 -9.09 1.54
C THR A 348 -1.32 -9.98 0.74
N PRO A 349 -0.11 -9.52 0.32
CA PRO A 349 0.91 -10.40 -0.24
C PRO A 349 1.44 -11.47 0.72
N ALA A 350 1.53 -11.20 2.03
CA ALA A 350 1.92 -12.23 3.01
C ALA A 350 0.89 -13.37 3.06
N LEU A 351 -0.40 -13.03 3.08
CA LEU A 351 -1.49 -14.01 2.94
C LEU A 351 -1.38 -14.81 1.64
N PHE A 352 -1.11 -14.13 0.53
CA PHE A 352 -0.88 -14.81 -0.75
C PHE A 352 0.23 -15.86 -0.64
N ILE A 353 1.40 -15.52 -0.08
CA ILE A 353 2.51 -16.46 0.11
C ILE A 353 2.08 -17.65 0.98
N ALA A 354 1.33 -17.42 2.06
CA ALA A 354 0.85 -18.48 2.95
C ALA A 354 -0.11 -19.43 2.20
N PHE A 355 -1.11 -18.92 1.50
CA PHE A 355 -2.04 -19.72 0.71
C PHE A 355 -1.34 -20.45 -0.43
N PHE A 356 -0.39 -19.80 -1.11
CA PHE A 356 0.41 -20.41 -2.16
C PHE A 356 1.22 -21.59 -1.63
N ASN A 357 1.88 -21.41 -0.50
CA ASN A 357 2.65 -22.49 0.16
C ASN A 357 1.76 -23.70 0.51
N LEU A 358 0.56 -23.46 1.03
CA LEU A 358 -0.40 -24.53 1.37
C LEU A 358 -0.93 -25.25 0.13
N SER A 359 -1.19 -24.51 -0.96
CA SER A 359 -1.81 -25.05 -2.19
C SER A 359 -0.88 -25.94 -3.01
N TYR A 360 0.43 -25.71 -2.97
CA TYR A 360 1.44 -26.45 -3.74
C TYR A 360 2.16 -27.55 -2.96
N ARG A 361 1.84 -27.75 -1.69
CA ARG A 361 2.47 -28.80 -0.84
C ARG A 361 2.31 -30.21 -1.36
N LYS A 362 1.12 -30.56 -1.87
CA LYS A 362 0.82 -31.92 -2.28
C LYS A 362 1.62 -32.45 -3.48
N LYS A 363 2.31 -31.58 -4.24
CA LYS A 363 3.14 -31.99 -5.38
C LYS A 363 4.53 -32.51 -5.01
N VAL A 364 5.01 -32.26 -3.80
CA VAL A 364 6.36 -32.64 -3.35
C VAL A 364 6.35 -33.92 -2.51
N GLU A 365 5.17 -34.33 -2.02
CA GLU A 365 5.00 -35.54 -1.18
C GLU A 365 4.40 -36.73 -1.97
N SER A 366 4.09 -36.58 -3.29
CA SER A 366 3.69 -37.61 -4.23
C SER A 366 4.79 -37.88 -5.26
#